data_d2542c825c70b5633003869e1f0d48fa
#
_entry.id   d2542c825c70b5633003869e1f0d48fa
#
_cell.length_a   1.000
_cell.length_b   1.000
_cell.length_c   1.000
_cell.angle_alpha   90.00
_cell.angle_beta   90.00
_cell.angle_gamma   90.00
#
_symmetry.space_group_name_H-M   'P 1'
#
loop_
_entity.id
_entity.type
_entity.pdbx_description
1 polymer ?
#
loop_
_entity_poly.entity_id
_entity_poly.type
_entity_poly.pdbx_seq_one_letter_code
_entity_poly.pdbx_strand_id
1 'polypeptide(L)'
;KKFVAGCAEHGLSKEIADKQWANMEFFSGYGFNLSHAVSYGAVSFQCAWLSHYYPVEWMAAFLDKEPEDKKAGAINTAKSFGFEIVPPSINKSGRVWEIGEDGNTLIQPLAGIKGLGDSAIDQIVSNRPFNSIEEFIFNEGITYSKLNKKALDVLVRSKALDELMDDRFTGLKHFWSA
;
A
#
# COMPACT_ATOMS: atom_id res chain seq x y z
N LYS A 1 24.55 -3.36 41.36
CA LYS A 1 24.89 -2.95 42.77
C LYS A 1 23.61 -2.61 43.55
N LYS A 2 22.72 -1.72 43.09
CA LYS A 2 21.50 -1.32 43.79
C LYS A 2 20.54 -2.50 44.04
N PHE A 3 20.35 -3.40 43.07
CA PHE A 3 19.50 -4.56 43.22
C PHE A 3 19.92 -5.49 44.36
N VAL A 4 21.21 -5.85 44.39
CA VAL A 4 21.78 -6.74 45.43
C VAL A 4 21.71 -6.09 46.82
N ALA A 5 21.95 -4.77 46.92
CA ALA A 5 21.79 -4.04 48.17
C ALA A 5 20.34 -4.05 48.66
N GLY A 6 19.35 -3.77 47.77
CA GLY A 6 17.94 -3.83 48.10
C GLY A 6 17.48 -5.23 48.52
N CYS A 7 17.99 -6.29 47.89
CA CYS A 7 17.71 -7.66 48.30
C CYS A 7 18.20 -7.96 49.72
N ALA A 8 19.38 -7.44 50.10
CA ALA A 8 19.93 -7.60 51.45
C ALA A 8 19.09 -6.89 52.51
N GLU A 9 18.55 -5.69 52.20
CA GLU A 9 17.65 -4.95 53.08
C GLU A 9 16.35 -5.72 53.36
N HIS A 10 15.92 -6.58 52.40
CA HIS A 10 14.76 -7.44 52.54
C HIS A 10 15.08 -8.88 52.99
N GLY A 11 16.25 -9.11 53.55
CA GLY A 11 16.66 -10.38 54.18
C GLY A 11 17.05 -11.49 53.19
N LEU A 12 17.27 -11.17 51.91
CA LEU A 12 17.78 -12.14 50.94
C LEU A 12 19.31 -12.19 51.00
N SER A 13 19.84 -13.42 50.94
CA SER A 13 21.31 -13.58 50.90
C SER A 13 21.89 -13.03 49.60
N LYS A 14 23.14 -12.56 49.68
CA LYS A 14 23.86 -12.05 48.52
C LYS A 14 23.92 -13.09 47.38
N GLU A 15 24.13 -14.34 47.74
CA GLU A 15 24.23 -15.44 46.78
C GLU A 15 22.93 -15.62 45.99
N ILE A 16 21.77 -15.54 46.65
CA ILE A 16 20.44 -15.58 45.99
C ILE A 16 20.25 -14.36 45.11
N ALA A 17 20.63 -13.16 45.59
CA ALA A 17 20.50 -11.93 44.84
C ALA A 17 21.36 -11.92 43.58
N ASP A 18 22.62 -12.38 43.68
CA ASP A 18 23.55 -12.48 42.54
C ASP A 18 23.03 -13.50 41.50
N LYS A 19 22.48 -14.64 41.94
CA LYS A 19 21.87 -15.63 41.04
C LYS A 19 20.63 -15.09 40.33
N GLN A 20 19.78 -14.37 41.03
CA GLN A 20 18.62 -13.74 40.41
C GLN A 20 19.01 -12.64 39.44
N TRP A 21 20.05 -11.86 39.76
CA TRP A 21 20.60 -10.86 38.87
C TRP A 21 21.13 -11.49 37.57
N ALA A 22 21.93 -12.55 37.68
CA ALA A 22 22.45 -13.27 36.52
C ALA A 22 21.31 -13.84 35.64
N ASN A 23 20.27 -14.37 36.27
CA ASN A 23 19.09 -14.83 35.53
C ASN A 23 18.36 -13.69 34.79
N MET A 24 18.20 -12.52 35.43
CA MET A 24 17.59 -11.35 34.79
C MET A 24 18.48 -10.79 33.67
N GLU A 25 19.77 -10.78 33.84
CA GLU A 25 20.74 -10.33 32.84
C GLU A 25 20.72 -11.27 31.61
N PHE A 26 20.73 -12.57 31.83
CA PHE A 26 20.53 -13.59 30.79
C PHE A 26 19.21 -13.38 30.05
N PHE A 27 18.12 -13.18 30.81
CA PHE A 27 16.78 -12.97 30.24
C PHE A 27 16.67 -11.65 29.46
N SER A 28 17.33 -10.58 29.90
CA SER A 28 17.32 -9.29 29.21
C SER A 28 18.05 -9.32 27.87
N GLY A 29 19.06 -10.19 27.72
CA GLY A 29 19.78 -10.38 26.46
C GLY A 29 19.03 -11.29 25.45
N TYR A 30 18.27 -12.28 25.97
CA TYR A 30 17.60 -13.30 25.17
C TYR A 30 16.13 -13.51 25.57
N GLY A 31 15.55 -12.64 26.38
CA GLY A 31 14.20 -12.76 26.95
C GLY A 31 13.07 -12.61 25.95
N PHE A 32 13.28 -13.05 24.72
CA PHE A 32 12.26 -13.05 23.70
C PHE A 32 11.44 -14.36 23.79
N ASN A 33 10.13 -14.23 23.78
CA ASN A 33 9.24 -15.39 23.79
C ASN A 33 9.53 -16.27 22.55
N LEU A 34 9.92 -17.54 22.78
CA LEU A 34 10.28 -18.47 21.71
C LEU A 34 9.15 -18.62 20.68
N SER A 35 7.89 -18.71 21.13
CA SER A 35 6.74 -18.83 20.23
C SER A 35 6.59 -17.57 19.34
N HIS A 36 6.85 -16.39 19.88
CA HIS A 36 6.88 -15.15 19.09
C HIS A 36 8.00 -15.17 18.06
N ALA A 37 9.22 -15.53 18.49
CA ALA A 37 10.37 -15.62 17.58
C ALA A 37 10.15 -16.62 16.44
N VAL A 38 9.60 -17.79 16.74
CA VAL A 38 9.27 -18.80 15.72
C VAL A 38 8.19 -18.32 14.78
N SER A 39 7.12 -17.70 15.29
CA SER A 39 6.03 -17.20 14.46
C SER A 39 6.49 -16.09 13.52
N TYR A 40 7.22 -15.11 14.04
CA TYR A 40 7.76 -14.04 13.20
C TYR A 40 8.85 -14.53 12.24
N GLY A 41 9.67 -15.48 12.66
CA GLY A 41 10.64 -16.12 11.78
C GLY A 41 9.99 -16.85 10.61
N ALA A 42 8.90 -17.58 10.86
CA ALA A 42 8.11 -18.23 9.81
C ALA A 42 7.49 -17.22 8.84
N VAL A 43 6.87 -16.15 9.34
CA VAL A 43 6.31 -15.09 8.51
C VAL A 43 7.41 -14.39 7.69
N SER A 44 8.54 -14.05 8.32
CA SER A 44 9.67 -13.43 7.61
C SER A 44 10.21 -14.32 6.50
N PHE A 45 10.30 -15.63 6.74
CA PHE A 45 10.70 -16.59 5.71
C PHE A 45 9.69 -16.64 4.56
N GLN A 46 8.38 -16.69 4.85
CA GLN A 46 7.33 -16.65 3.83
C GLN A 46 7.40 -15.37 2.99
N CYS A 47 7.60 -14.21 3.65
CA CYS A 47 7.77 -12.93 2.97
C CYS A 47 8.99 -12.95 2.03
N ALA A 48 10.13 -13.43 2.52
CA ALA A 48 11.36 -13.53 1.72
C ALA A 48 11.18 -14.50 0.53
N TRP A 49 10.49 -15.62 0.76
CA TRP A 49 10.19 -16.59 -0.28
C TRP A 49 9.29 -16.00 -1.37
N LEU A 50 8.19 -15.35 -0.98
CA LEU A 50 7.27 -14.70 -1.91
C LEU A 50 7.96 -13.58 -2.69
N SER A 51 8.75 -12.74 -2.04
CA SER A 51 9.47 -11.66 -2.72
C SER A 51 10.54 -12.17 -3.70
N HIS A 52 11.05 -13.38 -3.49
CA HIS A 52 12.04 -13.99 -4.40
C HIS A 52 11.38 -14.63 -5.61
N TYR A 53 10.31 -15.42 -5.41
CA TYR A 53 9.69 -16.21 -6.48
C TYR A 53 8.56 -15.48 -7.20
N TYR A 54 7.94 -14.48 -6.55
CA TYR A 54 6.81 -13.69 -7.05
C TYR A 54 7.03 -12.19 -6.76
N PRO A 55 8.12 -11.60 -7.27
CA PRO A 55 8.54 -10.26 -6.86
C PRO A 55 7.52 -9.17 -7.21
N VAL A 56 6.86 -9.25 -8.36
CA VAL A 56 5.90 -8.23 -8.79
C VAL A 56 4.58 -8.34 -8.01
N GLU A 57 4.07 -9.55 -7.80
CA GLU A 57 2.86 -9.80 -7.00
C GLU A 57 3.10 -9.43 -5.53
N TRP A 58 4.29 -9.75 -5.01
CA TRP A 58 4.69 -9.33 -3.67
C TRP A 58 4.73 -7.82 -3.54
N MET A 59 5.31 -7.12 -4.52
CA MET A 59 5.40 -5.67 -4.49
C MET A 59 4.03 -5.00 -4.63
N ALA A 60 3.15 -5.51 -5.49
CA ALA A 60 1.77 -5.05 -5.60
C ALA A 60 1.02 -5.18 -4.27
N ALA A 61 1.10 -6.36 -3.62
CA ALA A 61 0.50 -6.60 -2.32
C ALA A 61 1.09 -5.72 -1.21
N PHE A 62 2.41 -5.50 -1.23
CA PHE A 62 3.09 -4.59 -0.30
C PHE A 62 2.58 -3.15 -0.45
N LEU A 63 2.50 -2.63 -1.68
CA LEU A 63 1.99 -1.30 -1.96
C LEU A 63 0.51 -1.13 -1.56
N ASP A 64 -0.31 -2.17 -1.73
CA ASP A 64 -1.71 -2.16 -1.30
C ASP A 64 -1.86 -2.03 0.22
N LYS A 65 -1.06 -2.75 0.97
CA LYS A 65 -1.17 -2.84 2.43
C LYS A 65 -0.42 -1.75 3.19
N GLU A 66 0.46 -1.03 2.52
CA GLU A 66 1.21 0.05 3.18
C GLU A 66 0.27 1.19 3.61
N PRO A 67 0.39 1.71 4.84
CA PRO A 67 -0.37 2.86 5.31
C PRO A 67 -0.19 4.09 4.43
N GLU A 68 -1.23 4.92 4.32
CA GLU A 68 -1.26 6.07 3.41
C GLU A 68 -0.10 7.04 3.62
N ASP A 69 0.27 7.29 4.87
CA ASP A 69 1.38 8.16 5.25
C ASP A 69 2.76 7.61 4.82
N LYS A 70 2.87 6.32 4.54
CA LYS A 70 4.10 5.65 4.10
C LYS A 70 4.11 5.28 2.62
N LYS A 71 2.99 5.40 1.91
CA LYS A 71 2.88 5.01 0.49
C LYS A 71 3.91 5.67 -0.41
N ALA A 72 4.20 6.94 -0.22
CA ALA A 72 5.21 7.63 -1.02
C ALA A 72 6.60 6.98 -0.87
N GLY A 73 6.97 6.59 0.35
CA GLY A 73 8.21 5.86 0.61
C GLY A 73 8.21 4.47 -0.02
N ALA A 74 7.09 3.74 0.09
CA ALA A 74 6.91 2.42 -0.51
C ALA A 74 7.02 2.45 -2.05
N ILE A 75 6.43 3.46 -2.70
CA ILE A 75 6.58 3.69 -4.14
C ILE A 75 8.03 3.93 -4.53
N ASN A 76 8.77 4.73 -3.77
CA ASN A 76 10.20 4.95 -4.01
C ASN A 76 11.01 3.65 -3.82
N THR A 77 10.63 2.84 -2.84
CA THR A 77 11.22 1.51 -2.63
C THR A 77 10.96 0.61 -3.83
N ALA A 78 9.73 0.52 -4.33
CA ALA A 78 9.39 -0.27 -5.51
C ALA A 78 10.22 0.17 -6.74
N LYS A 79 10.35 1.48 -6.98
CA LYS A 79 11.21 2.02 -8.05
C LYS A 79 12.68 1.63 -7.88
N SER A 80 13.20 1.61 -6.64
CA SER A 80 14.60 1.22 -6.38
C SER A 80 14.85 -0.28 -6.64
N PHE A 81 13.81 -1.10 -6.58
CA PHE A 81 13.85 -2.51 -6.99
C PHE A 81 13.68 -2.71 -8.51
N GLY A 82 13.52 -1.64 -9.27
CA GLY A 82 13.44 -1.67 -10.74
C GLY A 82 12.03 -1.78 -11.29
N PHE A 83 10.98 -1.72 -10.44
CA PHE A 83 9.60 -1.70 -10.92
C PHE A 83 9.23 -0.35 -11.53
N GLU A 84 8.53 -0.39 -12.64
CA GLU A 84 7.91 0.80 -13.22
C GLU A 84 6.59 1.09 -12.52
N ILE A 85 6.42 2.32 -12.07
CA ILE A 85 5.19 2.77 -11.40
C ILE A 85 4.50 3.78 -12.29
N VAL A 86 3.32 3.41 -12.78
CA VAL A 86 2.52 4.27 -13.66
C VAL A 86 1.29 4.82 -12.92
N PRO A 87 0.80 6.00 -13.33
CA PRO A 87 -0.43 6.59 -12.80
C PRO A 87 -1.64 5.66 -12.93
N PRO A 88 -2.75 5.95 -12.24
CA PRO A 88 -4.00 5.26 -12.49
C PRO A 88 -4.45 5.42 -13.95
N SER A 89 -5.09 4.39 -14.51
CA SER A 89 -5.69 4.38 -15.83
C SER A 89 -7.18 4.03 -15.70
N ILE A 90 -8.03 4.75 -16.42
CA ILE A 90 -9.48 4.51 -16.41
C ILE A 90 -9.82 3.10 -16.90
N ASN A 91 -9.05 2.57 -17.85
CA ASN A 91 -9.28 1.27 -18.45
C ASN A 91 -8.54 0.12 -17.75
N LYS A 92 -7.45 0.38 -17.04
CA LYS A 92 -6.57 -0.67 -16.48
C LYS A 92 -6.64 -0.77 -14.96
N SER A 93 -6.82 0.36 -14.24
CA SER A 93 -6.78 0.36 -12.78
C SER A 93 -8.05 -0.17 -12.16
N GLY A 94 -7.89 -1.02 -11.15
CA GLY A 94 -8.97 -1.50 -10.29
C GLY A 94 -8.98 -0.83 -8.92
N ARG A 95 -9.42 -1.61 -7.91
CA ARG A 95 -9.42 -1.19 -6.49
C ARG A 95 -8.06 -1.39 -5.83
N VAL A 96 -7.25 -2.28 -6.37
CA VAL A 96 -5.92 -2.66 -5.89
C VAL A 96 -4.88 -2.35 -6.96
N TRP A 97 -3.61 -2.45 -6.61
CA TRP A 97 -2.53 -2.34 -7.58
C TRP A 97 -2.62 -3.45 -8.62
N GLU A 98 -2.60 -3.05 -9.89
CA GLU A 98 -2.63 -3.99 -11.02
C GLU A 98 -1.21 -4.19 -11.57
N ILE A 99 -0.97 -5.38 -12.11
CA ILE A 99 0.30 -5.74 -12.74
C ILE A 99 0.15 -5.58 -14.24
N GLY A 100 1.06 -4.82 -14.87
CA GLY A 100 1.10 -4.69 -16.33
C GLY A 100 1.44 -6.00 -17.03
N GLU A 101 1.11 -6.09 -18.31
CA GLU A 101 1.34 -7.29 -19.13
C GLU A 101 2.83 -7.66 -19.26
N ASP A 102 3.71 -6.69 -19.08
CA ASP A 102 5.17 -6.86 -19.08
C ASP A 102 5.71 -7.55 -17.82
N GLY A 103 4.87 -7.74 -16.79
CA GLY A 103 5.25 -8.34 -15.52
C GLY A 103 6.22 -7.49 -14.68
N ASN A 104 6.43 -6.22 -15.03
CA ASN A 104 7.32 -5.30 -14.30
C ASN A 104 6.68 -3.95 -13.96
N THR A 105 5.63 -3.58 -14.68
CA THR A 105 4.86 -2.35 -14.44
C THR A 105 3.81 -2.57 -13.36
N LEU A 106 3.74 -1.64 -12.41
CA LEU A 106 2.72 -1.59 -11.36
C LEU A 106 1.83 -0.36 -11.59
N ILE A 107 0.54 -0.60 -11.82
CA ILE A 107 -0.45 0.42 -12.13
C ILE A 107 -1.16 0.84 -10.84
N GLN A 108 -1.17 2.13 -10.56
CA GLN A 108 -1.81 2.66 -9.35
C GLN A 108 -3.32 2.41 -9.38
N PRO A 109 -3.94 2.06 -8.23
CA PRO A 109 -5.37 1.80 -8.14
C PRO A 109 -6.21 3.08 -8.24
N LEU A 110 -7.42 2.97 -8.78
CA LEU A 110 -8.44 4.03 -8.72
C LEU A 110 -8.83 4.34 -7.26
N ALA A 111 -8.82 3.34 -6.38
CA ALA A 111 -9.12 3.54 -4.96
C ALA A 111 -8.09 4.42 -4.24
N GLY A 112 -6.89 4.57 -4.79
CA GLY A 112 -5.86 5.49 -4.31
C GLY A 112 -6.15 6.97 -4.64
N ILE A 113 -7.13 7.26 -5.50
CA ILE A 113 -7.48 8.62 -5.89
C ILE A 113 -8.37 9.24 -4.80
N LYS A 114 -7.81 10.16 -4.06
CA LYS A 114 -8.51 10.83 -2.96
C LYS A 114 -9.70 11.65 -3.47
N GLY A 115 -10.89 11.26 -3.06
CA GLY A 115 -12.14 11.91 -3.48
C GLY A 115 -12.93 11.13 -4.54
N LEU A 116 -12.41 10.01 -5.02
CA LEU A 116 -13.14 9.06 -5.84
C LEU A 116 -13.78 8.00 -4.92
N GLY A 117 -15.10 7.89 -4.94
CA GLY A 117 -15.85 6.95 -4.09
C GLY A 117 -15.97 5.56 -4.71
N ASP A 118 -16.17 4.55 -3.87
CA ASP A 118 -16.28 3.14 -4.28
C ASP A 118 -17.33 2.89 -5.36
N SER A 119 -18.50 3.52 -5.24
CA SER A 119 -19.56 3.39 -6.26
C SER A 119 -19.17 3.96 -7.64
N ALA A 120 -18.33 5.00 -7.67
CA ALA A 120 -17.82 5.55 -8.92
C ALA A 120 -16.78 4.59 -9.53
N ILE A 121 -15.93 3.98 -8.71
CA ILE A 121 -14.97 2.96 -9.15
C ILE A 121 -15.70 1.76 -9.75
N ASP A 122 -16.76 1.27 -9.09
CA ASP A 122 -17.55 0.13 -9.58
C ASP A 122 -18.18 0.43 -10.94
N GLN A 123 -18.75 1.64 -11.12
CA GLN A 123 -19.31 2.04 -12.41
C GLN A 123 -18.23 2.11 -13.50
N ILE A 124 -17.06 2.66 -13.21
CA ILE A 124 -15.96 2.71 -14.16
C ILE A 124 -15.55 1.29 -14.56
N VAL A 125 -15.25 0.44 -13.58
CA VAL A 125 -14.77 -0.93 -13.83
C VAL A 125 -15.78 -1.78 -14.59
N SER A 126 -17.09 -1.60 -14.35
CA SER A 126 -18.15 -2.39 -14.97
C SER A 126 -18.48 -1.97 -16.40
N ASN A 127 -18.11 -0.76 -16.81
CA ASN A 127 -18.51 -0.21 -18.11
C ASN A 127 -17.35 0.00 -19.10
N ARG A 128 -16.13 -0.36 -18.72
CA ARG A 128 -14.97 -0.28 -19.62
C ARG A 128 -14.91 -1.46 -20.61
N PRO A 129 -14.17 -1.37 -21.74
CA PRO A 129 -13.23 -0.29 -22.06
C PRO A 129 -13.90 0.97 -22.57
N PHE A 130 -13.25 2.13 -22.35
CA PHE A 130 -13.61 3.40 -22.95
C PHE A 130 -12.54 3.77 -23.98
N ASN A 131 -12.96 4.11 -25.21
CA ASN A 131 -12.05 4.45 -26.31
C ASN A 131 -11.88 5.96 -26.50
N SER A 132 -12.81 6.75 -25.95
CA SER A 132 -12.74 8.22 -25.97
C SER A 132 -13.35 8.82 -24.72
N ILE A 133 -13.09 10.10 -24.49
CA ILE A 133 -13.67 10.85 -23.38
C ILE A 133 -15.20 10.98 -23.52
N GLU A 134 -15.68 11.13 -24.75
CA GLU A 134 -17.11 11.19 -25.05
C GLU A 134 -17.80 9.86 -24.71
N GLU A 135 -17.20 8.73 -25.10
CA GLU A 135 -17.72 7.40 -24.73
C GLU A 135 -17.79 7.23 -23.21
N PHE A 136 -16.79 7.68 -22.48
CA PHE A 136 -16.79 7.65 -21.02
C PHE A 136 -17.90 8.55 -20.44
N ILE A 137 -18.02 9.80 -20.91
CA ILE A 137 -18.97 10.77 -20.36
C ILE A 137 -20.42 10.38 -20.70
N PHE A 138 -20.70 9.90 -21.91
CA PHE A 138 -22.06 9.58 -22.37
C PHE A 138 -22.42 8.10 -22.20
N ASN A 139 -21.60 7.33 -21.46
CA ASN A 139 -21.92 5.93 -21.19
C ASN A 139 -23.16 5.79 -20.30
N GLU A 140 -24.15 4.98 -20.75
CA GLU A 140 -25.40 4.78 -20.03
C GLU A 140 -25.24 4.14 -18.64
N GLY A 141 -24.16 3.39 -18.42
CA GLY A 141 -23.81 2.80 -17.13
C GLY A 141 -23.16 3.77 -16.14
N ILE A 142 -22.80 4.98 -16.59
CA ILE A 142 -22.20 6.02 -15.77
C ILE A 142 -23.27 6.98 -15.27
N THR A 143 -23.46 7.09 -13.95
CA THR A 143 -24.43 8.03 -13.36
C THR A 143 -23.71 9.16 -12.64
N TYR A 144 -24.06 10.39 -12.98
CA TYR A 144 -23.45 11.60 -12.40
C TYR A 144 -23.79 11.83 -10.93
N SER A 145 -24.76 11.09 -10.37
CA SER A 145 -25.01 11.05 -8.93
C SER A 145 -23.86 10.42 -8.14
N LYS A 146 -23.12 9.50 -8.78
CA LYS A 146 -21.96 8.80 -8.20
C LYS A 146 -20.64 9.35 -8.74
N LEU A 147 -20.58 9.59 -10.05
CA LEU A 147 -19.43 10.20 -10.73
C LEU A 147 -19.68 11.71 -10.89
N ASN A 148 -19.75 12.42 -9.76
CA ASN A 148 -20.02 13.85 -9.73
C ASN A 148 -18.83 14.69 -10.23
N LYS A 149 -19.03 16.01 -10.38
CA LYS A 149 -18.02 16.97 -10.83
C LYS A 149 -16.69 16.84 -10.10
N LYS A 150 -16.72 16.62 -8.77
CA LYS A 150 -15.50 16.42 -7.96
C LYS A 150 -14.79 15.13 -8.33
N ALA A 151 -15.51 14.04 -8.55
CA ALA A 151 -14.94 12.75 -8.95
C ALA A 151 -14.27 12.86 -10.33
N LEU A 152 -14.90 13.56 -11.27
CA LEU A 152 -14.33 13.82 -12.59
C LEU A 152 -13.05 14.69 -12.49
N ASP A 153 -13.06 15.75 -11.68
CA ASP A 153 -11.87 16.61 -11.47
C ASP A 153 -10.68 15.80 -10.93
N VAL A 154 -10.91 14.93 -9.94
CA VAL A 154 -9.82 14.12 -9.38
C VAL A 154 -9.31 13.04 -10.34
N LEU A 155 -10.16 12.48 -11.21
CA LEU A 155 -9.76 11.55 -12.27
C LEU A 155 -8.82 12.22 -13.27
N VAL A 156 -9.15 13.44 -13.72
CA VAL A 156 -8.29 14.20 -14.64
C VAL A 156 -6.97 14.56 -13.96
N ARG A 157 -6.99 15.08 -12.72
CA ARG A 157 -5.78 15.48 -11.99
C ARG A 157 -4.87 14.29 -11.68
N SER A 158 -5.42 13.11 -11.45
CA SER A 158 -4.65 11.89 -11.20
C SER A 158 -4.02 11.28 -12.45
N LYS A 159 -4.30 11.81 -13.64
CA LYS A 159 -3.91 11.28 -14.95
C LYS A 159 -4.69 10.03 -15.39
N ALA A 160 -5.73 9.64 -14.66
CA ALA A 160 -6.49 8.43 -14.95
C ALA A 160 -7.19 8.47 -16.33
N LEU A 161 -7.41 9.67 -16.89
CA LEU A 161 -8.03 9.89 -18.19
C LEU A 161 -7.03 10.25 -19.30
N ASP A 162 -5.71 10.29 -19.04
CA ASP A 162 -4.71 10.72 -20.00
C ASP A 162 -4.70 9.87 -21.28
N GLU A 163 -5.07 8.57 -21.18
CA GLU A 163 -5.19 7.68 -22.36
C GLU A 163 -6.38 8.00 -23.28
N LEU A 164 -7.38 8.75 -22.80
CA LEU A 164 -8.56 9.18 -23.55
C LEU A 164 -8.46 10.62 -24.06
N MET A 165 -7.36 11.32 -23.75
CA MET A 165 -7.22 12.76 -24.00
C MET A 165 -5.85 13.02 -24.64
N ASP A 166 -5.83 13.63 -25.82
CA ASP A 166 -4.61 13.99 -26.54
C ASP A 166 -3.77 15.05 -25.80
N ASP A 167 -4.43 15.97 -25.09
CA ASP A 167 -3.81 16.96 -24.24
C ASP A 167 -4.64 17.20 -22.97
N ARG A 168 -4.07 16.86 -21.81
CA ARG A 168 -4.74 17.01 -20.52
C ARG A 168 -5.18 18.46 -20.21
N PHE A 169 -4.40 19.45 -20.62
CA PHE A 169 -4.76 20.86 -20.39
C PHE A 169 -5.89 21.33 -21.30
N THR A 170 -5.88 20.92 -22.56
CA THR A 170 -6.98 21.16 -23.50
C THR A 170 -8.20 20.37 -23.10
N GLY A 171 -8.05 19.11 -22.70
CA GLY A 171 -9.11 18.26 -22.19
C GLY A 171 -9.77 18.83 -20.92
N LEU A 172 -9.00 19.36 -19.96
CA LEU A 172 -9.54 20.06 -18.78
C LEU A 172 -10.37 21.28 -19.17
N LYS A 173 -9.89 22.09 -20.11
CA LYS A 173 -10.65 23.25 -20.62
C LYS A 173 -11.94 22.84 -21.30
N HIS A 174 -11.90 21.86 -22.20
CA HIS A 174 -13.08 21.35 -22.87
C HIS A 174 -14.07 20.68 -21.91
N PHE A 175 -13.58 19.91 -20.98
CA PHE A 175 -14.39 19.24 -19.97
C PHE A 175 -15.18 20.20 -19.07
N TRP A 176 -14.65 21.42 -18.82
CA TRP A 176 -15.31 22.42 -17.99
C TRP A 176 -16.06 23.49 -18.80
N SER A 177 -15.92 23.49 -20.13
CA SER A 177 -16.62 24.41 -21.03
C SER A 177 -17.83 23.76 -21.75
N ALA A 178 -17.96 22.46 -21.66
CA ALA A 178 -19.12 21.69 -22.12
C ALA A 178 -20.14 21.49 -20.99
#